data_9477cb617cb3c5a9b817c330f023bd0e
#
_entry.id   9477cb617cb3c5a9b817c330f023bd0e
#
_cell.length_a   1.000
_cell.length_b   1.000
_cell.length_c   1.000
_cell.angle_alpha   90.00
_cell.angle_beta   90.00
_cell.angle_gamma   90.00
#
_symmetry.space_group_name_H-M   'P 1'
#
loop_
_entity.id
_entity.type
_entity.pdbx_description
1 polymer ?
#
loop_
_entity_poly.entity_id
_entity_poly.type
_entity_poly.pdbx_seq_one_letter_code
_entity_poly.pdbx_strand_id
1 'polypeptide(L)'
;NHVTSLDARTGSPIWHYEHKKRTETSRGGPSNRGPALGYGKVFQATNDGRLIALDRNSGRMVWDILVAMPGSGETAQMNSEEKQAFNDGVDSFPAKMPPLVADGKVITGVTSAGYGLFHDIAASLGLGSSSETDPKYGRRGYLAAFDAETGTEVWRWHTTKAEGWEGQYREYTPDGVLLNRLIEAEKNAAPHFPDAWRTGGGS
;
A
#
# COMPACT_ATOMS: atom_id res chain seq x y z
N ASN A 1 7.19 15.02 -1.08
CA ASN A 1 6.91 14.48 -2.41
C ASN A 1 7.33 15.47 -3.50
N HIS A 2 8.65 15.54 -3.78
CA HIS A 2 9.22 16.37 -4.82
C HIS A 2 9.81 15.48 -5.90
N VAL A 3 9.67 15.86 -7.15
CA VAL A 3 10.33 15.24 -8.31
C VAL A 3 11.11 16.32 -9.04
N THR A 4 12.40 16.08 -9.23
CA THR A 4 13.26 17.04 -9.93
C THR A 4 13.96 16.33 -11.08
N SER A 5 13.88 16.91 -12.26
CA SER A 5 14.67 16.50 -13.41
C SER A 5 15.93 17.35 -13.49
N LEU A 6 17.05 16.68 -13.65
CA LEU A 6 18.36 17.31 -13.78
C LEU A 6 18.99 16.95 -15.12
N ASP A 7 19.75 17.84 -15.68
CA ASP A 7 20.66 17.54 -16.78
C ASP A 7 21.76 16.59 -16.27
N ALA A 8 21.84 15.40 -16.83
CA ALA A 8 22.75 14.36 -16.35
C ALA A 8 24.26 14.72 -16.51
N ARG A 9 24.57 15.65 -17.39
CA ARG A 9 25.94 16.07 -17.66
C ARG A 9 26.38 17.22 -16.74
N THR A 10 25.47 18.13 -16.42
CA THR A 10 25.79 19.36 -15.70
C THR A 10 25.25 19.39 -14.26
N GLY A 11 24.27 18.55 -13.97
CA GLY A 11 23.52 18.60 -12.71
C GLY A 11 22.53 19.77 -12.61
N SER A 12 22.40 20.56 -13.67
CA SER A 12 21.50 21.72 -13.66
C SER A 12 20.03 21.28 -13.64
N PRO A 13 19.16 21.93 -12.84
CA PRO A 13 17.72 21.63 -12.84
C PRO A 13 17.09 21.95 -14.19
N ILE A 14 16.30 21.01 -14.72
CA ILE A 14 15.48 21.19 -15.93
C ILE A 14 14.07 21.61 -15.53
N TRP A 15 13.45 20.85 -14.63
CA TRP A 15 12.16 21.17 -14.04
C TRP A 15 12.05 20.60 -12.63
N HIS A 16 11.10 21.14 -11.86
CA HIS A 16 10.77 20.71 -10.53
C HIS A 16 9.25 20.61 -10.38
N TYR A 17 8.78 19.52 -9.79
CA TYR A 17 7.39 19.31 -9.44
C TYR A 17 7.27 19.04 -7.93
N GLU A 18 6.33 19.73 -7.30
CA GLU A 18 5.97 19.54 -5.91
C GLU A 18 4.55 18.99 -5.82
N HIS A 19 4.40 17.78 -5.27
CA HIS A 19 3.10 17.21 -4.99
C HIS A 19 2.51 17.84 -3.73
N LYS A 20 1.42 18.57 -3.88
CA LYS A 20 0.65 19.08 -2.74
C LYS A 20 -0.25 17.95 -2.25
N LYS A 21 0.03 17.44 -1.06
CA LYS A 21 -0.80 16.43 -0.41
C LYS A 21 -2.24 16.92 -0.34
N ARG A 22 -3.18 16.06 -0.69
CA ARG A 22 -4.62 16.35 -0.59
C ARG A 22 -5.21 15.95 0.75
N THR A 23 -4.48 15.15 1.54
CA THR A 23 -4.85 14.76 2.90
C THR A 23 -3.69 15.07 3.84
N GLU A 24 -3.98 15.69 4.98
CA GLU A 24 -2.93 16.07 5.94
C GLU A 24 -2.37 14.88 6.71
N THR A 25 -3.08 13.77 6.76
CA THR A 25 -2.73 12.59 7.53
C THR A 25 -2.17 11.49 6.66
N SER A 26 -0.90 11.56 6.30
CA SER A 26 -0.21 10.35 5.86
C SER A 26 0.42 9.66 7.06
N ARG A 27 -0.12 8.52 7.45
CA ARG A 27 0.52 7.65 8.43
C ARG A 27 1.81 7.08 7.86
N GLY A 28 2.86 7.19 8.62
CA GLY A 28 4.19 6.74 8.22
C GLY A 28 5.04 7.82 7.58
N GLY A 29 6.32 7.80 7.91
CA GLY A 29 7.29 8.82 7.53
C GLY A 29 7.35 9.13 6.03
N PRO A 30 8.01 10.22 5.64
CA PRO A 30 8.04 10.74 4.27
C PRO A 30 8.88 9.88 3.30
N SER A 31 8.94 8.58 3.51
CA SER A 31 9.73 7.69 2.66
C SER A 31 9.03 7.47 1.32
N ASN A 32 9.75 7.73 0.26
CA ASN A 32 9.41 7.34 -1.11
C ASN A 32 10.61 6.62 -1.72
N ARG A 33 10.33 5.60 -2.53
CA ARG A 33 11.38 4.76 -3.12
C ARG A 33 11.74 5.15 -4.55
N GLY A 34 11.29 6.30 -4.99
CA GLY A 34 11.63 6.90 -6.27
C GLY A 34 10.55 6.72 -7.35
N PRO A 35 10.69 7.48 -8.44
CA PRO A 35 9.82 7.41 -9.61
C PRO A 35 10.25 6.32 -10.59
N ALA A 36 9.37 6.02 -11.54
CA ALA A 36 9.66 5.22 -12.72
C ALA A 36 9.49 6.04 -13.99
N LEU A 37 10.19 5.65 -15.05
CA LEU A 37 10.18 6.31 -16.34
C LEU A 37 9.62 5.37 -17.41
N GLY A 38 8.74 5.86 -18.26
CA GLY A 38 8.24 5.15 -19.43
C GLY A 38 7.20 5.96 -20.20
N TYR A 39 6.97 5.63 -21.44
CA TYR A 39 5.92 6.22 -22.29
C TYR A 39 5.91 7.76 -22.27
N GLY A 40 7.11 8.38 -22.27
CA GLY A 40 7.24 9.84 -22.23
C GLY A 40 6.86 10.48 -20.89
N LYS A 41 6.68 9.70 -19.84
CA LYS A 41 6.21 10.16 -18.53
C LYS A 41 7.14 9.74 -17.39
N VAL A 42 6.99 10.44 -16.27
CA VAL A 42 7.55 10.10 -14.96
C VAL A 42 6.40 9.72 -14.06
N PHE A 43 6.41 8.52 -13.53
CA PHE A 43 5.39 7.99 -12.64
C PHE A 43 5.89 8.00 -11.22
N GLN A 44 5.11 8.56 -10.31
CA GLN A 44 5.46 8.69 -8.90
C GLN A 44 4.29 8.25 -8.02
N ALA A 45 4.54 7.28 -7.15
CA ALA A 45 3.63 6.94 -6.07
C ALA A 45 3.83 7.92 -4.90
N THR A 46 2.76 8.32 -4.23
CA THR A 46 2.80 9.38 -3.21
C THR A 46 2.40 8.88 -1.83
N ASN A 47 2.80 9.60 -0.80
CA ASN A 47 2.50 9.23 0.59
C ASN A 47 1.02 9.43 0.97
N ASP A 48 0.25 10.14 0.17
CA ASP A 48 -1.19 10.30 0.32
C ASP A 48 -1.99 9.34 -0.58
N GLY A 49 -1.35 8.21 -0.96
CA GLY A 49 -2.02 7.11 -1.63
C GLY A 49 -2.37 7.36 -3.09
N ARG A 50 -1.65 8.24 -3.75
CA ARG A 50 -1.88 8.55 -5.15
C ARG A 50 -0.78 8.01 -6.05
N LEU A 51 -1.10 7.80 -7.30
CA LEU A 51 -0.15 7.59 -8.39
C LEU A 51 -0.32 8.76 -9.35
N ILE A 52 0.78 9.45 -9.63
CA ILE A 52 0.79 10.61 -10.53
C ILE A 52 1.66 10.32 -11.74
N ALA A 53 1.28 10.86 -12.88
CA ALA A 53 2.08 10.88 -14.08
C ALA A 53 2.42 12.31 -14.49
N LEU A 54 3.70 12.57 -14.68
CA LEU A 54 4.20 13.84 -15.13
C LEU A 54 4.78 13.67 -16.53
N ASP A 55 4.61 14.68 -17.39
CA ASP A 55 5.33 14.72 -18.65
C ASP A 55 6.85 14.77 -18.41
N ARG A 56 7.58 13.89 -19.03
CA ARG A 56 9.02 13.74 -18.80
C ARG A 56 9.82 15.00 -19.10
N ASN A 57 9.41 15.77 -20.07
CA ASN A 57 10.18 16.92 -20.56
C ASN A 57 9.88 18.20 -19.78
N SER A 58 8.64 18.38 -19.35
CA SER A 58 8.17 19.63 -18.72
C SER A 58 7.85 19.51 -17.22
N GLY A 59 7.72 18.30 -16.68
CA GLY A 59 7.27 18.08 -15.31
C GLY A 59 5.79 18.41 -15.07
N ARG A 60 5.02 18.72 -16.11
CA ARG A 60 3.58 19.03 -16.01
C ARG A 60 2.81 17.75 -15.70
N MET A 61 1.83 17.86 -14.81
CA MET A 61 0.94 16.74 -14.48
C MET A 61 0.11 16.36 -15.70
N VAL A 62 0.13 15.06 -16.04
CA VAL A 62 -0.69 14.46 -17.10
C VAL A 62 -1.96 13.89 -16.50
N TRP A 63 -1.81 13.07 -15.43
CA TRP A 63 -2.92 12.55 -14.66
C TRP A 63 -2.50 12.29 -13.22
N ASP A 64 -3.49 12.20 -12.33
CA ASP A 64 -3.35 12.01 -10.90
C ASP A 64 -4.54 11.19 -10.39
N ILE A 65 -4.29 9.97 -9.95
CA ILE A 65 -5.31 9.02 -9.51
C ILE A 65 -5.09 8.59 -8.06
N LEU A 66 -6.17 8.34 -7.35
CA LEU A 66 -6.14 7.74 -6.02
C LEU A 66 -6.02 6.22 -6.18
N VAL A 67 -4.89 5.65 -5.75
CA VAL A 67 -4.64 4.20 -5.84
C VAL A 67 -4.94 3.47 -4.54
N ALA A 68 -5.01 4.17 -3.43
CA ALA A 68 -5.29 3.60 -2.12
C ALA A 68 -6.79 3.43 -1.82
N MET A 69 -7.63 3.39 -2.85
CA MET A 69 -9.06 3.10 -2.68
C MET A 69 -9.27 1.63 -2.35
N PRO A 70 -10.09 1.30 -1.34
CA PRO A 70 -10.52 -0.08 -1.14
C PRO A 70 -11.29 -0.55 -2.36
N GLY A 71 -11.10 -1.79 -2.73
CA GLY A 71 -11.97 -2.46 -3.69
C GLY A 71 -13.42 -2.47 -3.20
N SER A 72 -14.38 -2.58 -4.11
CA SER A 72 -15.81 -2.57 -3.78
C SER A 72 -16.24 -3.63 -2.73
N GLY A 73 -15.46 -4.70 -2.55
CA GLY A 73 -15.69 -5.70 -1.52
C GLY A 73 -15.10 -5.36 -0.14
N GLU A 74 -14.13 -4.47 -0.06
CA GLU A 74 -13.45 -4.15 1.21
C GLU A 74 -14.25 -3.19 2.09
N THR A 75 -14.94 -2.24 1.46
CA THR A 75 -15.83 -1.32 2.20
C THR A 75 -17.02 -2.02 2.85
N ALA A 76 -17.44 -3.17 2.32
CA ALA A 76 -18.53 -3.95 2.90
C ALA A 76 -18.14 -4.60 4.25
N GLN A 77 -16.84 -4.87 4.45
CA GLN A 77 -16.31 -5.49 5.67
C GLN A 77 -15.88 -4.46 6.74
N MET A 78 -15.88 -3.17 6.39
CA MET A 78 -15.57 -2.10 7.33
C MET A 78 -16.76 -1.82 8.25
N ASN A 79 -16.48 -1.66 9.55
CA ASN A 79 -17.46 -1.08 10.47
C ASN A 79 -17.67 0.42 10.19
N SER A 80 -18.62 1.04 10.89
CA SER A 80 -18.98 2.45 10.66
C SER A 80 -17.81 3.41 10.95
N GLU A 81 -17.00 3.13 11.96
CA GLU A 81 -15.86 3.96 12.35
C GLU A 81 -14.73 3.84 11.34
N GLU A 82 -14.45 2.61 10.86
CA GLU A 82 -13.47 2.36 9.80
C GLU A 82 -13.85 3.06 8.49
N LYS A 83 -15.15 3.04 8.14
CA LYS A 83 -15.67 3.76 6.96
C LYS A 83 -15.52 5.27 7.11
N GLN A 84 -15.82 5.79 8.30
CA GLN A 84 -15.72 7.22 8.57
C GLN A 84 -14.24 7.66 8.51
N ALA A 85 -13.34 6.96 9.21
CA ALA A 85 -11.91 7.26 9.19
C ALA A 85 -11.32 7.21 7.77
N PHE A 86 -11.80 6.27 6.95
CA PHE A 86 -11.42 6.20 5.55
C PHE A 86 -11.92 7.41 4.75
N ASN A 87 -13.18 7.79 4.90
CA ASN A 87 -13.79 8.93 4.21
C ASN A 87 -13.16 10.25 4.63
N ASP A 88 -12.78 10.38 5.90
CA ASP A 88 -12.12 11.58 6.43
C ASP A 88 -10.64 11.68 6.04
N GLY A 89 -10.14 10.72 5.28
CA GLY A 89 -8.74 10.70 4.84
C GLY A 89 -7.73 10.42 5.95
N VAL A 90 -8.21 10.08 7.15
CA VAL A 90 -7.37 9.71 8.31
C VAL A 90 -6.56 8.45 8.00
N ASP A 91 -7.06 7.62 7.12
CA ASP A 91 -6.46 6.37 6.66
C ASP A 91 -5.93 6.46 5.22
N SER A 92 -5.24 7.52 4.87
CA SER A 92 -4.54 7.54 3.60
C SER A 92 -3.41 6.51 3.62
N PHE A 93 -3.56 5.48 2.79
CA PHE A 93 -2.53 4.48 2.62
C PHE A 93 -1.39 5.03 1.78
N PRO A 94 -0.17 5.07 2.30
CA PRO A 94 0.93 5.51 1.48
C PRO A 94 1.19 4.49 0.37
N ALA A 95 1.21 4.93 -0.87
CA ALA A 95 1.76 4.19 -1.98
C ALA A 95 3.27 4.43 -1.98
N LYS A 96 4.03 3.56 -1.29
CA LYS A 96 5.48 3.74 -1.10
C LYS A 96 6.32 2.89 -2.04
N MET A 97 5.71 1.95 -2.72
CA MET A 97 6.40 1.10 -3.68
C MET A 97 6.79 1.92 -4.91
N PRO A 98 8.04 1.82 -5.40
CA PRO A 98 8.40 2.44 -6.65
C PRO A 98 7.53 1.83 -7.76
N PRO A 99 6.93 2.63 -8.65
CA PRO A 99 6.18 2.07 -9.76
C PRO A 99 7.07 1.23 -10.68
N LEU A 100 6.53 0.16 -11.23
CA LEU A 100 7.13 -0.60 -12.31
C LEU A 100 6.40 -0.27 -13.62
N VAL A 101 7.14 0.07 -14.67
CA VAL A 101 6.56 0.38 -15.98
C VAL A 101 6.85 -0.75 -16.94
N ALA A 102 5.81 -1.39 -17.46
CA ALA A 102 5.93 -2.49 -18.41
C ALA A 102 4.66 -2.63 -19.24
N ASP A 103 4.81 -2.99 -20.51
CA ASP A 103 3.72 -3.37 -21.43
C ASP A 103 2.53 -2.38 -21.40
N GLY A 104 2.80 -1.08 -21.58
CA GLY A 104 1.77 -0.04 -21.58
C GLY A 104 1.15 0.24 -20.21
N LYS A 105 1.67 -0.35 -19.13
CA LYS A 105 1.10 -0.28 -17.80
C LYS A 105 2.06 0.28 -16.78
N VAL A 106 1.51 0.87 -15.74
CA VAL A 106 2.23 1.25 -14.51
C VAL A 106 1.70 0.39 -13.38
N ILE A 107 2.58 -0.39 -12.77
CA ILE A 107 2.24 -1.31 -11.69
C ILE A 107 2.73 -0.71 -10.38
N THR A 108 1.88 -0.62 -9.38
CA THR A 108 2.26 -0.21 -8.03
C THR A 108 1.51 -1.02 -6.99
N GLY A 109 2.01 -1.02 -5.77
CA GLY A 109 1.41 -1.73 -4.66
C GLY A 109 1.02 -0.78 -3.54
N VAL A 110 -0.02 -1.17 -2.83
CA VAL A 110 -0.46 -0.53 -1.61
C VAL A 110 -0.49 -1.59 -0.52
N THR A 111 0.11 -1.26 0.61
CA THR A 111 0.08 -2.11 1.79
C THR A 111 -0.30 -1.28 3.00
N SER A 112 -1.01 -1.89 3.92
CA SER A 112 -1.35 -1.28 5.19
C SER A 112 -1.34 -2.34 6.28
N ALA A 113 -0.57 -2.07 7.33
CA ALA A 113 -0.62 -2.86 8.55
C ALA A 113 -1.51 -2.15 9.57
N GLY A 114 -2.30 -2.91 10.31
CA GLY A 114 -3.03 -2.41 11.47
C GLY A 114 -2.10 -2.35 12.67
N TYR A 115 -1.59 -1.18 12.96
CA TYR A 115 -0.71 -0.99 14.11
C TYR A 115 -1.47 -0.91 15.43
N GLY A 116 -2.79 -0.64 15.43
CA GLY A 116 -3.60 -0.50 16.63
C GLY A 116 -3.54 -1.75 17.51
N LEU A 117 -3.70 -2.94 16.94
CA LEU A 117 -3.58 -4.18 17.70
C LEU A 117 -2.17 -4.37 18.30
N PHE A 118 -1.12 -3.99 17.57
CA PHE A 118 0.25 -4.05 18.10
C PHE A 118 0.43 -3.07 19.25
N HIS A 119 -0.09 -1.86 19.14
CA HIS A 119 -0.03 -0.86 20.20
C HIS A 119 -0.81 -1.29 21.44
N ASP A 120 -1.99 -1.90 21.27
CA ASP A 120 -2.78 -2.44 22.38
C ASP A 120 -2.04 -3.56 23.12
N ILE A 121 -1.40 -4.47 22.37
CA ILE A 121 -0.58 -5.55 22.95
C ILE A 121 0.64 -4.94 23.67
N ALA A 122 1.35 -4.02 23.05
CA ALA A 122 2.52 -3.36 23.65
C ALA A 122 2.13 -2.61 24.93
N ALA A 123 1.00 -1.90 24.92
CA ALA A 123 0.49 -1.21 26.10
C ALA A 123 0.12 -2.19 27.21
N SER A 124 -0.51 -3.32 26.91
CA SER A 124 -0.84 -4.36 27.89
C SER A 124 0.39 -5.00 28.54
N LEU A 125 1.53 -4.95 27.86
CA LEU A 125 2.83 -5.44 28.34
C LEU A 125 3.68 -4.33 28.98
N GLY A 126 3.17 -3.10 29.09
CA GLY A 126 3.93 -1.95 29.61
C GLY A 126 5.05 -1.44 28.70
N LEU A 127 5.03 -1.81 27.41
CA LEU A 127 6.06 -1.49 26.43
C LEU A 127 5.73 -0.27 25.56
N GLY A 128 4.62 0.40 25.81
CA GLY A 128 4.18 1.57 25.03
C GLY A 128 2.81 2.07 25.48
N SER A 129 2.25 3.01 24.72
CA SER A 129 0.88 3.50 24.91
C SER A 129 -0.01 2.99 23.77
N SER A 130 -1.25 2.63 24.09
CA SER A 130 -2.28 2.40 23.07
C SER A 130 -2.54 3.70 22.33
N SER A 131 -2.73 3.62 21.03
CA SER A 131 -3.15 4.74 20.21
C SER A 131 -4.63 4.57 19.88
N GLU A 132 -5.47 5.38 20.47
CA GLU A 132 -6.92 5.39 20.18
C GLU A 132 -7.23 5.77 18.72
N THR A 133 -6.25 6.38 18.03
CA THR A 133 -6.39 6.82 16.64
C THR A 133 -5.88 5.84 15.61
N ASP A 134 -5.18 4.79 16.01
CA ASP A 134 -4.68 3.79 15.07
C ASP A 134 -5.75 2.73 14.77
N PRO A 135 -6.01 2.42 13.49
CA PRO A 135 -6.93 1.36 13.15
C PRO A 135 -6.43 0.03 13.70
N LYS A 136 -7.32 -0.68 14.39
CA LYS A 136 -7.01 -1.97 15.03
C LYS A 136 -6.51 -2.99 14.01
N TYR A 137 -7.07 -2.98 12.82
CA TYR A 137 -6.76 -3.92 11.77
C TYR A 137 -6.14 -3.20 10.56
N GLY A 138 -5.21 -3.87 9.90
CA GLY A 138 -4.70 -3.45 8.60
C GLY A 138 -5.74 -3.66 7.50
N ARG A 139 -5.39 -3.18 6.32
CA ARG A 139 -6.18 -3.42 5.11
C ARG A 139 -5.45 -4.38 4.20
N ARG A 140 -6.23 -5.03 3.35
CA ARG A 140 -5.66 -5.95 2.36
C ARG A 140 -4.71 -5.20 1.45
N GLY A 141 -3.46 -5.63 1.46
CA GLY A 141 -2.49 -5.18 0.47
C GLY A 141 -2.86 -5.69 -0.92
N TYR A 142 -2.44 -4.94 -1.93
CA TYR A 142 -2.64 -5.34 -3.32
C TYR A 142 -1.56 -4.78 -4.23
N LEU A 143 -1.40 -5.44 -5.39
CA LEU A 143 -0.74 -4.90 -6.56
C LEU A 143 -1.82 -4.53 -7.58
N ALA A 144 -1.68 -3.39 -8.22
CA ALA A 144 -2.57 -2.99 -9.29
C ALA A 144 -1.80 -2.44 -10.48
N ALA A 145 -2.30 -2.67 -11.68
CA ALA A 145 -1.78 -2.10 -12.90
C ALA A 145 -2.76 -1.05 -13.43
N PHE A 146 -2.19 0.04 -13.87
CA PHE A 146 -2.89 1.18 -14.46
C PHE A 146 -2.37 1.41 -15.87
N ASP A 147 -3.25 1.77 -16.78
CA ASP A 147 -2.87 2.18 -18.12
C ASP A 147 -1.94 3.41 -18.07
N ALA A 148 -0.80 3.34 -18.72
CA ALA A 148 0.23 4.37 -18.64
C ALA A 148 -0.18 5.71 -19.26
N GLU A 149 -1.13 5.71 -20.20
CA GLU A 149 -1.61 6.92 -20.85
C GLU A 149 -2.72 7.60 -20.05
N THR A 150 -3.66 6.83 -19.51
CA THR A 150 -4.90 7.34 -18.93
C THR A 150 -4.97 7.28 -17.41
N GLY A 151 -4.14 6.43 -16.77
CA GLY A 151 -4.25 6.12 -15.34
C GLY A 151 -5.42 5.20 -14.99
N THR A 152 -6.15 4.68 -15.98
CA THR A 152 -7.28 3.77 -15.73
C THR A 152 -6.77 2.43 -15.18
N GLU A 153 -7.40 1.93 -14.10
CA GLU A 153 -7.05 0.62 -13.54
C GLU A 153 -7.37 -0.50 -14.53
N VAL A 154 -6.38 -1.34 -14.82
CA VAL A 154 -6.49 -2.48 -15.75
C VAL A 154 -6.77 -3.77 -15.00
N TRP A 155 -6.04 -4.00 -13.89
CA TRP A 155 -6.26 -5.14 -13.01
C TRP A 155 -5.75 -4.82 -11.60
N ARG A 156 -6.30 -5.59 -10.63
CA ARG A 156 -5.88 -5.59 -9.23
C ARG A 156 -5.76 -7.02 -8.73
N TRP A 157 -4.69 -7.28 -8.00
CA TRP A 157 -4.46 -8.55 -7.33
C TRP A 157 -4.21 -8.31 -5.84
N HIS A 158 -5.00 -8.94 -5.00
CA HIS A 158 -4.87 -8.84 -3.55
C HIS A 158 -3.92 -9.88 -2.99
N THR A 159 -3.08 -9.46 -2.04
CA THR A 159 -2.09 -10.32 -1.40
C THR A 159 -2.69 -11.30 -0.40
N THR A 160 -3.89 -10.99 0.11
CA THR A 160 -4.63 -11.82 1.06
C THR A 160 -6.06 -12.01 0.60
N LYS A 161 -6.75 -13.03 1.13
CA LYS A 161 -8.17 -13.29 0.83
C LYS A 161 -9.08 -12.27 1.49
N ALA A 162 -10.31 -12.15 0.99
CA ALA A 162 -11.31 -11.21 1.51
C ALA A 162 -11.90 -11.67 2.85
N GLU A 163 -11.99 -12.98 3.06
CA GLU A 163 -12.64 -13.57 4.23
C GLU A 163 -11.74 -14.65 4.81
N GLY A 164 -11.42 -14.49 6.09
CA GLY A 164 -10.70 -15.48 6.87
C GLY A 164 -9.36 -15.90 6.26
N TRP A 165 -8.76 -16.85 6.92
CA TRP A 165 -7.57 -17.51 6.42
C TRP A 165 -7.95 -18.84 5.75
N GLU A 166 -7.67 -18.96 4.47
CA GLU A 166 -7.88 -20.19 3.72
C GLU A 166 -6.62 -21.05 3.64
N GLY A 167 -5.57 -20.66 4.35
CA GLY A 167 -4.29 -21.31 4.27
C GLY A 167 -4.40 -22.78 4.60
N GLN A 168 -3.87 -23.61 3.72
CA GLN A 168 -3.58 -24.99 4.08
C GLN A 168 -2.31 -24.96 4.93
N TYR A 169 -2.32 -25.69 6.01
CA TYR A 169 -1.12 -25.96 6.80
C TYR A 169 -0.20 -26.90 6.01
N ARG A 170 0.48 -26.36 5.01
CA ARG A 170 1.37 -27.13 4.13
C ARG A 170 2.71 -27.34 4.80
N GLU A 171 3.17 -28.56 4.81
CA GLU A 171 4.50 -28.95 5.27
C GLU A 171 5.55 -28.78 4.17
N TYR A 172 5.11 -28.86 2.92
CA TYR A 172 5.95 -28.77 1.73
C TYR A 172 5.44 -27.70 0.77
N THR A 173 6.36 -27.11 0.00
CA THR A 173 6.03 -26.30 -1.17
C THR A 173 5.39 -27.17 -2.28
N PRO A 174 4.74 -26.59 -3.31
CA PRO A 174 4.20 -27.35 -4.44
C PRO A 174 5.25 -28.17 -5.19
N ASP A 175 6.51 -27.73 -5.19
CA ASP A 175 7.67 -28.40 -5.79
C ASP A 175 8.40 -29.35 -4.83
N GLY A 176 7.84 -29.61 -3.63
CA GLY A 176 8.29 -30.65 -2.72
C GLY A 176 9.39 -30.24 -1.73
N VAL A 177 9.67 -28.95 -1.57
CA VAL A 177 10.65 -28.48 -0.58
C VAL A 177 10.01 -28.39 0.80
N LEU A 178 10.66 -28.99 1.81
CA LEU A 178 10.21 -28.94 3.21
C LEU A 178 10.31 -27.51 3.76
N LEU A 179 9.19 -27.01 4.29
CA LEU A 179 9.07 -25.65 4.81
C LEU A 179 9.55 -25.48 6.27
N ASN A 180 9.86 -26.57 6.97
CA ASN A 180 10.27 -26.58 8.38
C ASN A 180 9.31 -25.78 9.30
N ARG A 181 8.02 -25.85 9.04
CA ARG A 181 6.98 -25.15 9.82
C ARG A 181 6.56 -25.98 11.02
N LEU A 182 6.21 -25.29 12.11
CA LEU A 182 5.63 -25.91 13.31
C LEU A 182 4.12 -26.06 13.15
N ILE A 183 3.67 -26.87 12.20
CA ILE A 183 2.28 -27.02 11.76
C ILE A 183 1.30 -27.22 12.92
N GLU A 184 1.62 -28.09 13.87
CA GLU A 184 0.74 -28.36 15.01
C GLU A 184 0.63 -27.14 15.95
N ALA A 185 1.73 -26.40 16.17
CA ALA A 185 1.68 -25.17 16.94
C ALA A 185 0.85 -24.10 16.23
N GLU A 186 0.96 -23.97 14.91
CA GLU A 186 0.17 -23.04 14.10
C GLU A 186 -1.32 -23.39 14.14
N LYS A 187 -1.69 -24.66 13.99
CA LYS A 187 -3.08 -25.13 14.09
C LYS A 187 -3.67 -24.84 15.45
N ASN A 188 -2.89 -25.05 16.53
CA ASN A 188 -3.33 -24.81 17.89
C ASN A 188 -3.46 -23.31 18.19
N ALA A 189 -2.64 -22.45 17.59
CA ALA A 189 -2.69 -21.00 17.77
C ALA A 189 -3.84 -20.34 17.00
N ALA A 190 -4.19 -20.83 15.80
CA ALA A 190 -5.16 -20.20 14.91
C ALA A 190 -6.51 -19.87 15.55
N PRO A 191 -7.15 -20.73 16.38
CA PRO A 191 -8.41 -20.42 17.03
C PRO A 191 -8.34 -19.27 18.04
N HIS A 192 -7.16 -18.97 18.58
CA HIS A 192 -6.96 -17.87 19.53
C HIS A 192 -6.85 -16.51 18.85
N PHE A 193 -6.64 -16.49 17.53
CA PHE A 193 -6.46 -15.28 16.71
C PHE A 193 -7.35 -15.30 15.46
N PRO A 194 -8.69 -15.39 15.63
CA PRO A 194 -9.60 -15.58 14.48
C PRO A 194 -9.55 -14.43 13.48
N ASP A 195 -9.18 -13.24 13.93
CA ASP A 195 -9.11 -12.03 13.09
C ASP A 195 -7.66 -11.66 12.67
N ALA A 196 -6.68 -12.54 12.91
CA ALA A 196 -5.28 -12.23 12.60
C ALA A 196 -5.07 -11.91 11.09
N TRP A 197 -5.87 -12.49 10.20
CA TRP A 197 -5.87 -12.22 8.77
C TRP A 197 -6.19 -10.76 8.41
N ARG A 198 -6.85 -10.03 9.33
CA ARG A 198 -7.19 -8.60 9.16
C ARG A 198 -6.06 -7.65 9.55
N THR A 199 -5.03 -8.14 10.25
CA THR A 199 -3.97 -7.29 10.82
C THR A 199 -2.83 -7.01 9.86
N GLY A 200 -2.68 -7.79 8.81
CA GLY A 200 -1.59 -7.66 7.87
C GLY A 200 -2.03 -7.83 6.42
N GLY A 201 -1.56 -6.96 5.58
CA GLY A 201 -1.92 -6.93 4.17
C GLY A 201 -0.87 -7.51 3.24
N GLY A 202 0.09 -8.26 3.73
CA GLY A 202 1.19 -8.74 2.92
C GLY A 202 1.99 -7.56 2.35
N SER A 203 3.00 -7.17 3.04
CA SER A 203 3.97 -6.17 2.60
C SER A 203 5.13 -6.82 1.87
#